data_cb50333cca1795b65a06bd6aec8d2469
#
_entry.id   cb50333cca1795b65a06bd6aec8d2469
#
_cell.length_a   1.000
_cell.length_b   1.000
_cell.length_c   1.000
_cell.angle_alpha   90.00
_cell.angle_beta   90.00
_cell.angle_gamma   90.00
#
_symmetry.space_group_name_H-M   'P 1'
#
loop_
_entity.id
_entity.type
_entity.pdbx_description
1 polymer ?
#
loop_
_entity_poly.entity_id
_entity_poly.type
_entity_poly.pdbx_seq_one_letter_code
_entity_poly.pdbx_strand_id
1 'polypeptide(L)'
;KMAHGTATKEEISRWRETERMSLYSSFNAADIEASCDQERFLENRILARCFIRKLEQGMYYAEALKIFGKRGISKEIFKLLMEDAAEADFSLKIRIYHAVSCYMKKTRTIYDDLHYDALENDCFGTIQEAIYEEAEKKLPDSAGYRIVKDQVDIALPVRVNWGGGWTDTPPHCNEKGGVVLNAAMKLRGIYPVQITVKRLDELHVEFESKDIGVYTTVDSAAEIQDCHNPYDSFALHKAALIACGIIPVKEEADLQEILKRMGGGIYLSTQVYGVPK
;
A
#
# COMPACT_ATOMS: atom_id res chain seq x y z
N LYS A 1 -16.94 9.89 30.95
CA LYS A 1 -16.69 11.17 30.25
C LYS A 1 -15.76 12.08 31.09
N MET A 2 -16.01 12.32 32.39
CA MET A 2 -15.14 13.15 33.24
C MET A 2 -13.71 12.62 33.31
N ALA A 3 -13.53 11.32 33.59
CA ALA A 3 -12.22 10.67 33.66
C ALA A 3 -11.45 10.62 32.35
N HIS A 4 -12.15 10.77 31.22
CA HIS A 4 -11.56 10.72 29.86
C HIS A 4 -11.35 12.10 29.22
N GLY A 5 -11.68 13.19 29.96
CA GLY A 5 -11.59 14.54 29.42
C GLY A 5 -12.56 14.88 28.27
N THR A 6 -13.56 14.02 28.05
CA THR A 6 -14.56 14.17 26.97
C THR A 6 -15.89 14.77 27.46
N ALA A 7 -15.95 15.22 28.71
CA ALA A 7 -17.15 15.85 29.27
C ALA A 7 -17.30 17.29 28.75
N THR A 8 -18.53 17.64 28.37
CA THR A 8 -18.87 19.02 27.98
C THR A 8 -18.88 19.96 29.19
N LYS A 9 -18.88 21.28 28.95
CA LYS A 9 -18.95 22.28 30.03
C LYS A 9 -20.24 22.13 30.85
N GLU A 10 -21.36 21.80 30.20
CA GLU A 10 -22.65 21.55 30.86
C GLU A 10 -22.63 20.29 31.72
N GLU A 11 -21.99 19.20 31.25
CA GLU A 11 -21.81 17.96 32.00
C GLU A 11 -20.92 18.20 33.24
N ILE A 12 -19.85 18.99 33.09
CA ILE A 12 -18.98 19.38 34.21
C ILE A 12 -19.73 20.24 35.24
N SER A 13 -20.56 21.21 34.79
CA SER A 13 -21.37 22.02 35.68
C SER A 13 -22.37 21.17 36.46
N ARG A 14 -23.13 20.35 35.76
CA ARG A 14 -24.08 19.40 36.35
C ARG A 14 -23.43 18.50 37.38
N TRP A 15 -22.22 17.99 37.08
CA TRP A 15 -21.46 17.16 38.03
C TRP A 15 -21.06 17.94 39.29
N ARG A 16 -20.69 19.23 39.16
CA ARG A 16 -20.33 20.08 40.30
C ARG A 16 -21.53 20.39 41.21
N GLU A 17 -22.71 20.46 40.63
CA GLU A 17 -23.98 20.76 41.31
C GLU A 17 -24.62 19.50 41.92
N THR A 18 -24.15 18.30 41.54
CA THR A 18 -24.70 17.05 42.09
C THR A 18 -24.32 16.90 43.56
N GLU A 19 -25.30 16.50 44.38
CA GLU A 19 -25.10 16.21 45.77
C GLU A 19 -24.08 15.06 45.93
N ARG A 20 -23.10 15.24 46.81
CA ARG A 20 -22.00 14.31 47.00
C ARG A 20 -22.42 13.22 47.99
N MET A 21 -22.39 11.99 47.55
CA MET A 21 -22.62 10.81 48.40
C MET A 21 -21.34 10.48 49.20
N SER A 22 -21.51 9.88 50.36
CA SER A 22 -20.38 9.31 51.09
C SER A 22 -19.79 8.14 50.28
N LEU A 23 -18.52 7.78 50.52
CA LEU A 23 -17.90 6.63 49.84
C LEU A 23 -18.70 5.35 50.09
N TYR A 24 -19.25 5.15 51.31
CA TYR A 24 -20.09 4.01 51.63
C TYR A 24 -21.41 4.01 50.85
N SER A 25 -22.11 5.15 50.76
CA SER A 25 -23.32 5.28 49.97
C SER A 25 -23.06 5.11 48.47
N SER A 26 -21.96 5.65 48.00
CA SER A 26 -21.54 5.48 46.58
C SER A 26 -21.22 4.02 46.25
N PHE A 27 -20.55 3.31 47.16
CA PHE A 27 -20.28 1.88 47.01
C PHE A 27 -21.54 1.04 46.94
N ASN A 28 -22.49 1.30 47.85
CA ASN A 28 -23.77 0.57 47.89
C ASN A 28 -24.71 0.88 46.73
N ALA A 29 -24.55 2.06 46.14
CA ALA A 29 -25.32 2.50 44.97
C ALA A 29 -24.58 2.21 43.62
N ALA A 30 -23.33 1.72 43.68
CA ALA A 30 -22.55 1.44 42.50
C ALA A 30 -23.12 0.25 41.71
N ASP A 31 -23.27 0.43 40.42
CA ASP A 31 -23.43 -0.69 39.49
C ASP A 31 -22.07 -1.37 39.30
N ILE A 32 -21.88 -2.48 40.03
CA ILE A 32 -20.59 -3.20 40.02
C ILE A 32 -20.31 -3.79 38.65
N GLU A 33 -21.32 -4.28 37.93
CA GLU A 33 -21.16 -4.86 36.59
C GLU A 33 -20.73 -3.81 35.58
N ALA A 34 -21.43 -2.67 35.55
CA ALA A 34 -21.03 -1.55 34.71
C ALA A 34 -19.64 -0.99 35.05
N SER A 35 -19.26 -1.01 36.33
CA SER A 35 -17.92 -0.58 36.75
C SER A 35 -16.81 -1.54 36.28
N CYS A 36 -17.04 -2.84 36.37
CA CYS A 36 -16.13 -3.87 35.88
C CYS A 36 -15.99 -3.81 34.33
N ASP A 37 -17.08 -3.58 33.62
CA ASP A 37 -17.06 -3.43 32.17
C ASP A 37 -16.29 -2.17 31.76
N GLN A 38 -16.46 -1.07 32.49
CA GLN A 38 -15.70 0.16 32.25
C GLN A 38 -14.20 -0.03 32.52
N GLU A 39 -13.83 -0.73 33.59
CA GLU A 39 -12.44 -1.06 33.89
C GLU A 39 -11.83 -1.91 32.79
N ARG A 40 -12.52 -2.96 32.35
CA ARG A 40 -12.08 -3.82 31.24
C ARG A 40 -11.90 -3.04 29.95
N PHE A 41 -12.83 -2.15 29.63
CA PHE A 41 -12.73 -1.28 28.48
C PHE A 41 -11.48 -0.37 28.54
N LEU A 42 -11.22 0.23 29.71
CA LEU A 42 -10.04 1.06 29.93
C LEU A 42 -8.73 0.29 29.81
N GLU A 43 -8.65 -0.91 30.43
CA GLU A 43 -7.48 -1.79 30.28
C GLU A 43 -7.21 -2.12 28.81
N ASN A 44 -8.22 -2.54 28.07
CA ASN A 44 -8.09 -2.88 26.64
C ASN A 44 -7.59 -1.68 25.82
N ARG A 45 -8.12 -0.48 26.11
CA ARG A 45 -7.72 0.75 25.42
C ARG A 45 -6.29 1.16 25.77
N ILE A 46 -5.86 0.99 27.02
CA ILE A 46 -4.49 1.24 27.45
C ILE A 46 -3.54 0.26 26.75
N LEU A 47 -3.87 -1.03 26.71
CA LEU A 47 -3.06 -2.05 26.03
C LEU A 47 -2.92 -1.76 24.54
N ALA A 48 -4.01 -1.45 23.85
CA ALA A 48 -3.99 -1.09 22.44
C ALA A 48 -3.10 0.14 22.18
N ARG A 49 -3.27 1.23 22.93
CA ARG A 49 -2.45 2.43 22.79
C ARG A 49 -0.98 2.20 23.13
N CYS A 50 -0.67 1.43 24.15
CA CYS A 50 0.71 1.09 24.48
C CYS A 50 1.36 0.24 23.38
N PHE A 51 0.61 -0.66 22.76
CA PHE A 51 1.08 -1.44 21.62
C PHE A 51 1.39 -0.52 20.42
N ILE A 52 0.46 0.34 20.04
CA ILE A 52 0.62 1.28 18.95
C ILE A 52 1.84 2.19 19.18
N ARG A 53 1.97 2.76 20.38
CA ARG A 53 3.12 3.60 20.73
C ARG A 53 4.46 2.89 20.60
N LYS A 54 4.52 1.59 20.91
CA LYS A 54 5.73 0.78 20.67
C LYS A 54 6.04 0.64 19.19
N LEU A 55 5.03 0.43 18.35
CA LEU A 55 5.19 0.40 16.90
C LEU A 55 5.65 1.76 16.36
N GLU A 56 5.06 2.87 16.79
CA GLU A 56 5.50 4.23 16.42
C GLU A 56 6.97 4.48 16.74
N GLN A 57 7.45 3.96 17.88
CA GLN A 57 8.84 4.07 18.30
C GLN A 57 9.80 3.15 17.54
N GLY A 58 9.32 2.42 16.52
CA GLY A 58 10.14 1.53 15.71
C GLY A 58 10.41 0.16 16.35
N MET A 59 9.65 -0.22 17.38
CA MET A 59 9.81 -1.54 17.98
C MET A 59 9.39 -2.64 17.02
N TYR A 60 10.16 -3.73 16.97
CA TYR A 60 9.82 -4.90 16.19
C TYR A 60 8.49 -5.51 16.67
N TYR A 61 7.60 -5.87 15.74
CA TYR A 61 6.23 -6.28 16.06
C TYR A 61 6.14 -7.42 17.07
N ALA A 62 7.03 -8.42 16.98
CA ALA A 62 7.01 -9.56 17.90
C ALA A 62 7.36 -9.16 19.35
N GLU A 63 8.17 -8.11 19.54
CA GLU A 63 8.44 -7.54 20.87
C GLU A 63 7.28 -6.66 21.35
N ALA A 64 6.70 -5.88 20.46
CA ALA A 64 5.53 -5.06 20.78
C ALA A 64 4.33 -5.92 21.21
N LEU A 65 4.10 -7.05 20.55
CA LEU A 65 3.03 -8.01 20.87
C LEU A 65 3.14 -8.61 22.28
N LYS A 66 4.33 -8.62 22.90
CA LYS A 66 4.51 -9.14 24.26
C LYS A 66 3.69 -8.38 25.31
N ILE A 67 3.24 -7.16 25.01
CA ILE A 67 2.41 -6.38 25.94
C ILE A 67 1.09 -7.06 26.26
N PHE A 68 0.55 -7.84 25.32
CA PHE A 68 -0.71 -8.57 25.53
C PHE A 68 -0.53 -9.81 26.41
N GLY A 69 0.71 -10.24 26.67
CA GLY A 69 1.03 -11.37 27.55
C GLY A 69 0.27 -12.65 27.20
N LYS A 70 -0.19 -13.36 28.23
CA LYS A 70 -0.98 -14.59 28.06
C LYS A 70 -2.43 -14.34 27.61
N ARG A 71 -2.95 -13.11 27.81
CA ARG A 71 -4.33 -12.75 27.41
C ARG A 71 -4.47 -12.70 25.88
N GLY A 72 -3.38 -12.39 25.19
CA GLY A 72 -3.40 -12.19 23.74
C GLY A 72 -4.19 -10.95 23.33
N ILE A 73 -4.52 -10.88 22.05
CA ILE A 73 -5.39 -9.83 21.50
C ILE A 73 -6.83 -10.36 21.63
N SER A 74 -7.67 -9.72 22.47
CA SER A 74 -9.11 -10.02 22.52
C SER A 74 -9.83 -9.38 21.34
N LYS A 75 -11.10 -9.77 21.10
CA LYS A 75 -11.94 -9.18 20.06
C LYS A 75 -12.09 -7.66 20.24
N GLU A 76 -12.23 -7.20 21.47
CA GLU A 76 -12.36 -5.79 21.80
C GLU A 76 -11.04 -5.02 21.51
N ILE A 77 -9.89 -5.61 21.88
CA ILE A 77 -8.58 -5.03 21.56
C ILE A 77 -8.37 -5.00 20.05
N PHE A 78 -8.73 -6.09 19.35
CA PHE A 78 -8.64 -6.13 17.88
C PHE A 78 -9.44 -4.99 17.25
N LYS A 79 -10.68 -4.78 17.68
CA LYS A 79 -11.53 -3.69 17.18
C LYS A 79 -10.89 -2.32 17.40
N LEU A 80 -10.36 -2.06 18.60
CA LEU A 80 -9.66 -0.81 18.91
C LEU A 80 -8.42 -0.60 18.02
N LEU A 81 -7.65 -1.68 17.76
CA LEU A 81 -6.48 -1.61 16.89
C LEU A 81 -6.87 -1.30 15.43
N MET A 82 -7.99 -1.84 14.94
CA MET A 82 -8.48 -1.56 13.59
C MET A 82 -9.03 -0.13 13.47
N GLU A 83 -9.72 0.37 14.49
CA GLU A 83 -10.17 1.77 14.56
C GLU A 83 -8.96 2.74 14.55
N ASP A 84 -7.97 2.50 15.39
CA ASP A 84 -6.76 3.33 15.44
C ASP A 84 -5.93 3.22 14.13
N ALA A 85 -5.89 2.03 13.48
CA ALA A 85 -5.23 1.84 12.19
C ALA A 85 -5.92 2.62 11.05
N ALA A 86 -7.24 2.77 11.10
CA ALA A 86 -7.98 3.53 10.09
C ALA A 86 -7.63 5.01 10.10
N GLU A 87 -7.30 5.57 11.28
CA GLU A 87 -6.94 6.98 11.47
C GLU A 87 -5.42 7.23 11.42
N ALA A 88 -4.61 6.16 11.40
CA ALA A 88 -3.15 6.24 11.42
C ALA A 88 -2.57 6.69 10.07
N ASP A 89 -1.36 7.26 10.12
CA ASP A 89 -0.59 7.47 8.90
C ASP A 89 -0.25 6.14 8.20
N PHE A 90 0.12 6.25 6.93
CA PHE A 90 0.45 5.11 6.06
C PHE A 90 1.41 4.10 6.71
N SER A 91 2.50 4.58 7.30
CA SER A 91 3.55 3.71 7.85
C SER A 91 3.06 2.96 9.08
N LEU A 92 2.37 3.64 9.98
CA LEU A 92 1.81 3.06 11.20
C LEU A 92 0.68 2.08 10.90
N LYS A 93 -0.20 2.41 9.95
CA LYS A 93 -1.30 1.54 9.49
C LYS A 93 -0.76 0.17 9.04
N ILE A 94 0.24 0.18 8.14
CA ILE A 94 0.88 -1.06 7.67
C ILE A 94 1.48 -1.85 8.83
N ARG A 95 2.16 -1.18 9.77
CA ARG A 95 2.80 -1.84 10.91
C ARG A 95 1.78 -2.50 11.84
N ILE A 96 0.64 -1.85 12.08
CA ILE A 96 -0.46 -2.43 12.88
C ILE A 96 -1.03 -3.65 12.16
N TYR A 97 -1.40 -3.53 10.88
CA TYR A 97 -1.95 -4.63 10.09
C TYR A 97 -1.00 -5.83 10.03
N HIS A 98 0.27 -5.58 9.73
CA HIS A 98 1.29 -6.63 9.71
C HIS A 98 1.46 -7.32 11.06
N ALA A 99 1.55 -6.56 12.16
CA ALA A 99 1.72 -7.13 13.49
C ALA A 99 0.52 -7.98 13.91
N VAL A 100 -0.71 -7.51 13.62
CA VAL A 100 -1.94 -8.22 13.95
C VAL A 100 -2.10 -9.46 13.06
N SER A 101 -1.82 -9.38 11.75
CA SER A 101 -1.87 -10.54 10.85
C SER A 101 -0.88 -11.64 11.27
N CYS A 102 0.36 -11.26 11.63
CA CYS A 102 1.34 -12.20 12.18
C CYS A 102 0.89 -12.86 13.49
N TYR A 103 0.22 -12.09 14.37
CA TYR A 103 -0.38 -12.66 15.58
C TYR A 103 -1.48 -13.65 15.25
N MET A 104 -2.44 -13.28 14.39
CA MET A 104 -3.55 -14.14 13.96
C MET A 104 -3.04 -15.44 13.31
N LYS A 105 -2.05 -15.34 12.42
CA LYS A 105 -1.41 -16.48 11.76
C LYS A 105 -0.76 -17.43 12.75
N LYS A 106 -0.03 -16.90 13.73
CA LYS A 106 0.65 -17.69 14.76
C LYS A 106 -0.32 -18.36 15.72
N THR A 107 -1.37 -17.66 16.14
CA THR A 107 -2.36 -18.16 17.11
C THR A 107 -3.53 -18.89 16.47
N ARG A 108 -3.65 -18.85 15.14
CA ARG A 108 -4.79 -19.34 14.37
C ARG A 108 -6.11 -18.69 14.78
N THR A 109 -6.05 -17.42 15.20
CA THR A 109 -7.23 -16.65 15.64
C THR A 109 -7.89 -16.00 14.43
N ILE A 110 -9.23 -15.97 14.45
CA ILE A 110 -10.09 -15.32 13.45
C ILE A 110 -10.95 -14.32 14.22
N TYR A 111 -11.12 -13.11 13.69
CA TYR A 111 -11.98 -12.07 14.26
C TYR A 111 -13.10 -11.72 13.29
N ASP A 112 -14.36 -11.92 13.69
CA ASP A 112 -15.55 -11.58 12.89
C ASP A 112 -15.44 -12.04 11.42
N ASP A 113 -15.07 -13.32 11.21
CA ASP A 113 -14.81 -13.95 9.91
C ASP A 113 -13.61 -13.39 9.14
N LEU A 114 -12.86 -12.44 9.72
CA LEU A 114 -11.63 -11.91 9.14
C LEU A 114 -10.46 -12.84 9.43
N HIS A 115 -9.84 -13.36 8.39
CA HIS A 115 -8.63 -14.17 8.44
C HIS A 115 -7.37 -13.29 8.32
N TYR A 116 -6.22 -13.83 8.74
CA TYR A 116 -4.94 -13.10 8.72
C TYR A 116 -4.52 -12.66 7.32
N ASP A 117 -4.84 -13.45 6.28
CA ASP A 117 -4.52 -13.19 4.88
C ASP A 117 -5.25 -11.95 4.33
N ALA A 118 -6.46 -11.67 4.82
CA ALA A 118 -7.16 -10.44 4.47
C ALA A 118 -6.36 -9.20 4.95
N LEU A 119 -5.87 -9.20 6.21
CA LEU A 119 -5.02 -8.11 6.70
C LEU A 119 -3.66 -8.04 5.99
N GLU A 120 -3.07 -9.19 5.60
CA GLU A 120 -1.86 -9.19 4.76
C GLU A 120 -2.15 -8.53 3.39
N ASN A 121 -3.28 -8.84 2.76
CA ASN A 121 -3.70 -8.22 1.50
C ASN A 121 -3.97 -6.72 1.67
N ASP A 122 -4.59 -6.30 2.77
CA ASP A 122 -4.82 -4.88 3.07
C ASP A 122 -3.49 -4.12 3.27
N CYS A 123 -2.46 -4.76 3.84
CA CYS A 123 -1.11 -4.18 3.89
C CYS A 123 -0.58 -3.89 2.48
N PHE A 124 -0.66 -4.86 1.58
CA PHE A 124 -0.17 -4.70 0.21
C PHE A 124 -1.03 -3.70 -0.57
N GLY A 125 -2.35 -3.73 -0.42
CA GLY A 125 -3.27 -2.76 -1.02
C GLY A 125 -2.96 -1.33 -0.58
N THR A 126 -2.74 -1.11 0.72
CA THR A 126 -2.35 0.20 1.26
C THR A 126 -1.02 0.70 0.69
N ILE A 127 -0.02 -0.20 0.53
CA ILE A 127 1.27 0.14 -0.10
C ILE A 127 1.06 0.50 -1.57
N GLN A 128 0.26 -0.27 -2.28
CA GLN A 128 -0.04 -0.06 -3.68
C GLN A 128 -0.73 1.30 -3.90
N GLU A 129 -1.75 1.61 -3.11
CA GLU A 129 -2.44 2.90 -3.15
C GLU A 129 -1.49 4.08 -2.94
N ALA A 130 -0.64 4.01 -1.92
CA ALA A 130 0.33 5.06 -1.65
C ALA A 130 1.37 5.24 -2.76
N ILE A 131 1.80 4.15 -3.41
CA ILE A 131 2.69 4.21 -4.58
C ILE A 131 1.98 4.89 -5.74
N TYR A 132 0.71 4.57 -5.99
CA TYR A 132 -0.06 5.21 -7.05
C TYR A 132 -0.27 6.69 -6.80
N GLU A 133 -0.70 7.08 -5.61
CA GLU A 133 -0.88 8.50 -5.25
C GLU A 133 0.41 9.31 -5.41
N GLU A 134 1.54 8.73 -5.01
CA GLU A 134 2.83 9.40 -5.15
C GLU A 134 3.32 9.42 -6.60
N ALA A 135 3.03 8.36 -7.36
CA ALA A 135 3.33 8.31 -8.79
C ALA A 135 2.49 9.34 -9.57
N GLU A 136 1.19 9.43 -9.30
CA GLU A 136 0.29 10.40 -9.94
C GLU A 136 0.80 11.85 -9.76
N LYS A 137 1.28 12.21 -8.55
CA LYS A 137 1.85 13.54 -8.29
C LYS A 137 3.08 13.86 -9.11
N LYS A 138 3.80 12.83 -9.58
CA LYS A 138 5.06 12.93 -10.32
C LYS A 138 4.91 12.62 -11.79
N LEU A 139 3.73 12.18 -12.24
CA LEU A 139 3.50 11.93 -13.65
C LEU A 139 3.65 13.23 -14.44
N PRO A 140 4.37 13.20 -15.56
CA PRO A 140 4.50 14.36 -16.41
C PRO A 140 3.14 14.70 -17.05
N ASP A 141 2.88 16.00 -17.21
CA ASP A 141 1.72 16.46 -17.99
C ASP A 141 1.97 16.19 -19.49
N SER A 142 1.18 15.29 -20.06
CA SER A 142 1.28 14.90 -21.47
C SER A 142 0.47 15.80 -22.41
N ALA A 143 -0.23 16.82 -21.93
CA ALA A 143 -1.08 17.67 -22.76
C ALA A 143 -0.32 18.32 -23.94
N GLY A 144 0.96 18.59 -23.74
CA GLY A 144 1.87 19.12 -24.75
C GLY A 144 2.63 18.09 -25.60
N TYR A 145 2.47 16.79 -25.33
CA TYR A 145 3.26 15.76 -26.02
C TYR A 145 2.92 15.68 -27.50
N ARG A 146 3.97 15.53 -28.30
CA ARG A 146 3.90 15.31 -29.77
C ARG A 146 4.96 14.29 -30.13
N ILE A 147 4.62 13.41 -31.07
CA ILE A 147 5.58 12.48 -31.64
C ILE A 147 6.47 13.29 -32.63
N VAL A 148 7.76 13.39 -32.32
CA VAL A 148 8.73 14.16 -33.09
C VAL A 148 9.71 13.29 -33.88
N LYS A 149 9.71 11.96 -33.63
CA LYS A 149 10.55 10.98 -34.32
C LYS A 149 9.73 9.78 -34.72
N ASP A 150 9.95 9.26 -35.91
CA ASP A 150 9.24 8.07 -36.39
C ASP A 150 9.69 6.80 -35.68
N GLN A 151 10.93 6.75 -35.17
CA GLN A 151 11.47 5.63 -34.42
C GLN A 151 12.47 6.07 -33.36
N VAL A 152 12.42 5.42 -32.21
CA VAL A 152 13.42 5.53 -31.13
C VAL A 152 13.79 4.13 -30.67
N ASP A 153 15.10 3.85 -30.66
CA ASP A 153 15.66 2.59 -30.12
C ASP A 153 16.45 2.90 -28.86
N ILE A 154 16.18 2.14 -27.80
CA ILE A 154 16.79 2.28 -26.48
C ILE A 154 17.45 0.95 -26.13
N ALA A 155 18.69 1.01 -25.64
CA ALA A 155 19.42 -0.15 -25.15
C ALA A 155 19.87 0.09 -23.69
N LEU A 156 19.50 -0.80 -22.78
CA LEU A 156 19.73 -0.66 -21.34
C LEU A 156 20.53 -1.85 -20.76
N PRO A 157 21.34 -1.61 -19.72
CA PRO A 157 22.02 -2.66 -18.99
C PRO A 157 21.02 -3.47 -18.14
N VAL A 158 21.39 -4.67 -17.74
CA VAL A 158 20.71 -5.37 -16.63
C VAL A 158 21.22 -4.87 -15.30
N ARG A 159 20.32 -4.82 -14.33
CA ARG A 159 20.65 -4.58 -12.93
C ARG A 159 20.92 -5.91 -12.23
N VAL A 160 22.11 -6.07 -11.68
CA VAL A 160 22.48 -7.23 -10.88
C VAL A 160 22.55 -6.82 -9.43
N ASN A 161 21.81 -7.51 -8.59
CA ASN A 161 21.86 -7.33 -7.14
C ASN A 161 23.02 -8.12 -6.56
N TRP A 162 24.00 -7.44 -5.95
CA TRP A 162 25.14 -8.08 -5.30
C TRP A 162 24.94 -8.27 -3.79
N GLY A 163 24.04 -7.55 -3.18
CA GLY A 163 23.74 -7.70 -1.77
C GLY A 163 22.52 -6.89 -1.33
N GLY A 164 21.85 -7.39 -0.30
CA GLY A 164 20.74 -6.71 0.35
C GLY A 164 19.41 -6.71 -0.41
N GLY A 165 19.28 -7.44 -1.53
CA GLY A 165 18.01 -7.57 -2.25
C GLY A 165 16.92 -8.10 -1.34
N TRP A 166 15.70 -7.60 -1.52
CA TRP A 166 14.53 -7.81 -0.66
C TRP A 166 14.57 -7.10 0.70
N THR A 167 15.69 -6.51 1.13
CA THR A 167 15.69 -5.67 2.34
C THR A 167 14.95 -4.34 2.14
N ASP A 168 14.80 -3.92 0.90
CA ASP A 168 14.05 -2.73 0.48
C ASP A 168 12.55 -3.02 0.25
N THR A 169 12.11 -4.25 0.53
CA THR A 169 10.71 -4.65 0.33
C THR A 169 9.94 -4.57 1.65
N PRO A 170 8.74 -3.97 1.67
CA PRO A 170 7.85 -4.01 2.82
C PRO A 170 7.47 -5.47 3.20
N PRO A 171 7.25 -5.74 4.47
CA PRO A 171 7.26 -4.81 5.62
C PRO A 171 8.66 -4.56 6.20
N HIS A 172 9.71 -5.30 5.78
CA HIS A 172 11.05 -5.22 6.37
C HIS A 172 11.64 -3.80 6.31
N CYS A 173 11.58 -3.16 5.14
CA CYS A 173 12.13 -1.81 4.98
C CYS A 173 11.42 -0.76 5.83
N ASN A 174 10.11 -0.93 6.08
CA ASN A 174 9.34 -0.02 6.91
C ASN A 174 9.68 -0.14 8.41
N GLU A 175 10.15 -1.33 8.83
CA GLU A 175 10.51 -1.59 10.23
C GLU A 175 11.97 -1.33 10.56
N LYS A 176 12.87 -1.69 9.63
CA LYS A 176 14.32 -1.74 9.89
C LYS A 176 15.17 -0.94 8.92
N GLY A 177 14.53 -0.35 7.91
CA GLY A 177 15.23 0.18 6.75
C GLY A 177 15.75 -0.93 5.84
N GLY A 178 16.11 -0.57 4.59
CA GLY A 178 16.69 -1.49 3.63
C GLY A 178 17.91 -0.87 2.95
N VAL A 179 18.90 -1.71 2.66
CA VAL A 179 20.10 -1.31 1.90
C VAL A 179 20.36 -2.33 0.81
N VAL A 180 20.43 -1.86 -0.44
CA VAL A 180 20.65 -2.73 -1.60
C VAL A 180 21.87 -2.24 -2.38
N LEU A 181 22.78 -3.15 -2.69
CA LEU A 181 23.93 -2.90 -3.57
C LEU A 181 23.63 -3.49 -4.96
N ASN A 182 23.48 -2.63 -5.95
CA ASN A 182 23.22 -3.01 -7.33
C ASN A 182 24.34 -2.56 -8.27
N ALA A 183 24.56 -3.33 -9.33
CA ALA A 183 25.44 -2.97 -10.44
C ALA A 183 24.69 -3.01 -11.77
N ALA A 184 24.92 -2.03 -12.62
CA ALA A 184 24.46 -2.02 -14.01
C ALA A 184 25.50 -2.74 -14.89
N MET A 185 25.11 -3.80 -15.60
CA MET A 185 26.02 -4.65 -16.34
C MET A 185 25.59 -4.86 -17.79
N LYS A 186 26.59 -4.93 -18.69
CA LYS A 186 26.43 -5.46 -20.04
C LYS A 186 26.68 -6.98 -20.02
N LEU A 187 25.93 -7.71 -20.81
CA LEU A 187 26.18 -9.14 -21.04
C LEU A 187 27.03 -9.32 -22.30
N ARG A 188 28.23 -9.88 -22.14
CA ARG A 188 29.18 -10.07 -23.25
C ARG A 188 29.41 -8.79 -24.08
N GLY A 189 29.45 -7.62 -23.42
CA GLY A 189 29.64 -6.31 -24.07
C GLY A 189 28.38 -5.70 -24.68
N ILE A 190 27.23 -6.36 -24.65
CA ILE A 190 25.96 -5.89 -25.21
C ILE A 190 25.02 -5.45 -24.10
N TYR A 191 24.25 -4.41 -24.33
CA TYR A 191 23.11 -4.03 -23.49
C TYR A 191 21.96 -5.01 -23.75
N PRO A 192 21.58 -5.85 -22.77
CA PRO A 192 20.66 -6.96 -23.03
C PRO A 192 19.19 -6.54 -23.13
N VAL A 193 18.80 -5.42 -22.57
CA VAL A 193 17.42 -4.92 -22.68
C VAL A 193 17.33 -3.94 -23.84
N GLN A 194 16.50 -4.25 -24.81
CA GLN A 194 16.26 -3.42 -25.98
C GLN A 194 14.79 -3.06 -26.10
N ILE A 195 14.52 -1.80 -26.38
CA ILE A 195 13.18 -1.25 -26.52
C ILE A 195 13.16 -0.48 -27.82
N THR A 196 12.14 -0.74 -28.64
CA THR A 196 11.89 0.01 -29.88
C THR A 196 10.51 0.63 -29.79
N VAL A 197 10.43 1.93 -29.97
CA VAL A 197 9.17 2.67 -30.09
C VAL A 197 9.08 3.23 -31.49
N LYS A 198 7.93 3.00 -32.17
CA LYS A 198 7.68 3.55 -33.51
C LYS A 198 6.36 4.28 -33.54
N ARG A 199 6.29 5.30 -34.36
CA ARG A 199 5.06 5.96 -34.74
C ARG A 199 4.28 5.07 -35.71
N LEU A 200 2.97 5.00 -35.52
CA LEU A 200 2.05 4.40 -36.46
C LEU A 200 1.18 5.48 -37.09
N ASP A 201 0.78 5.28 -38.34
CA ASP A 201 -0.16 6.16 -39.03
C ASP A 201 -1.60 5.94 -38.54
N GLU A 202 -1.93 4.72 -38.11
CA GLU A 202 -3.21 4.36 -37.52
C GLU A 202 -3.25 4.71 -36.03
N LEU A 203 -4.45 5.12 -35.54
CA LEU A 203 -4.63 5.59 -34.16
C LEU A 203 -4.94 4.43 -33.21
N HIS A 204 -3.96 3.57 -32.97
CA HIS A 204 -4.01 2.50 -31.99
C HIS A 204 -2.64 2.29 -31.37
N VAL A 205 -2.54 1.39 -30.38
CA VAL A 205 -1.30 0.99 -29.76
C VAL A 205 -0.99 -0.46 -30.05
N GLU A 206 0.23 -0.74 -30.48
CA GLU A 206 0.72 -2.10 -30.69
C GLU A 206 1.78 -2.44 -29.67
N PHE A 207 1.67 -3.61 -29.03
CA PHE A 207 2.68 -4.16 -28.16
C PHE A 207 3.28 -5.43 -28.71
N GLU A 208 4.60 -5.53 -28.65
CA GLU A 208 5.35 -6.73 -29.03
C GLU A 208 6.37 -7.08 -27.96
N SER A 209 6.42 -8.35 -27.56
CA SER A 209 7.47 -8.91 -26.71
C SER A 209 8.21 -9.97 -27.53
N LYS A 210 9.34 -9.59 -28.15
CA LYS A 210 10.08 -10.43 -29.11
C LYS A 210 10.70 -11.66 -28.47
N ASP A 211 11.11 -11.57 -27.22
CA ASP A 211 11.72 -12.64 -26.45
C ASP A 211 10.75 -13.80 -26.14
N ILE A 212 9.46 -13.52 -26.01
CA ILE A 212 8.40 -14.54 -25.79
C ILE A 212 7.51 -14.73 -27.01
N GLY A 213 7.73 -13.98 -28.09
CA GLY A 213 7.03 -14.16 -29.38
C GLY A 213 5.55 -13.78 -29.33
N VAL A 214 5.15 -12.80 -28.52
CA VAL A 214 3.77 -12.34 -28.42
C VAL A 214 3.59 -10.93 -28.96
N TYR A 215 2.41 -10.68 -29.52
CA TYR A 215 2.01 -9.41 -30.11
C TYR A 215 0.53 -9.14 -29.83
N THR A 216 0.16 -7.89 -29.63
CA THR A 216 -1.24 -7.47 -29.49
C THR A 216 -1.45 -6.04 -29.98
N THR A 217 -2.68 -5.74 -30.38
CA THR A 217 -3.15 -4.39 -30.69
C THR A 217 -4.16 -3.97 -29.63
N VAL A 218 -4.08 -2.72 -29.19
CA VAL A 218 -4.92 -2.14 -28.16
C VAL A 218 -5.59 -0.88 -28.69
N ASP A 219 -6.93 -0.84 -28.61
CA ASP A 219 -7.75 0.23 -29.14
C ASP A 219 -8.41 1.11 -28.06
N SER A 220 -8.26 0.76 -26.78
CA SER A 220 -8.88 1.50 -25.67
C SER A 220 -7.91 1.87 -24.56
N ALA A 221 -8.11 3.04 -23.94
CA ALA A 221 -7.33 3.45 -22.76
C ALA A 221 -7.59 2.54 -21.57
N ALA A 222 -8.81 2.05 -21.37
CA ALA A 222 -9.18 1.15 -20.28
C ALA A 222 -8.37 -0.15 -20.31
N GLU A 223 -8.11 -0.69 -21.50
CA GLU A 223 -7.27 -1.90 -21.64
C GLU A 223 -5.81 -1.63 -21.27
N ILE A 224 -5.30 -0.43 -21.51
CA ILE A 224 -3.95 -0.04 -21.06
C ILE A 224 -3.92 0.19 -19.56
N GLN A 225 -4.98 0.75 -18.98
CA GLN A 225 -5.12 0.95 -17.55
C GLN A 225 -5.16 -0.35 -16.74
N ASP A 226 -5.62 -1.46 -17.37
CA ASP A 226 -5.54 -2.81 -16.77
C ASP A 226 -4.11 -3.38 -16.87
N CYS A 227 -3.17 -2.71 -16.21
CA CYS A 227 -1.75 -3.10 -16.15
C CYS A 227 -1.37 -3.88 -14.89
N HIS A 228 -2.33 -4.19 -14.03
CA HIS A 228 -2.08 -4.78 -12.70
C HIS A 228 -2.02 -6.30 -12.70
N ASN A 229 -2.47 -6.94 -13.77
CA ASN A 229 -2.45 -8.38 -13.88
C ASN A 229 -1.01 -8.88 -14.11
N PRO A 230 -0.37 -9.57 -13.14
CA PRO A 230 1.00 -10.04 -13.29
C PRO A 230 1.15 -11.16 -14.33
N TYR A 231 0.05 -11.76 -14.78
CA TYR A 231 0.03 -12.78 -15.84
C TYR A 231 -0.18 -12.19 -17.24
N ASP A 232 -0.43 -10.89 -17.35
CA ASP A 232 -0.50 -10.22 -18.65
C ASP A 232 0.92 -10.00 -19.21
N SER A 233 1.19 -10.59 -20.37
CA SER A 233 2.48 -10.48 -21.07
C SER A 233 2.86 -9.03 -21.41
N PHE A 234 1.88 -8.11 -21.41
CA PHE A 234 2.05 -6.70 -21.75
C PHE A 234 1.88 -5.75 -20.56
N ALA A 235 1.76 -6.25 -19.32
CA ALA A 235 1.59 -5.40 -18.14
C ALA A 235 2.67 -4.30 -18.05
N LEU A 236 3.95 -4.62 -18.34
CA LEU A 236 5.05 -3.64 -18.35
C LEU A 236 4.92 -2.61 -19.47
N HIS A 237 4.45 -2.99 -20.66
CA HIS A 237 4.23 -2.07 -21.78
C HIS A 237 3.10 -1.09 -21.47
N LYS A 238 2.00 -1.60 -20.92
CA LYS A 238 0.87 -0.80 -20.44
C LYS A 238 1.29 0.18 -19.36
N ALA A 239 1.97 -0.32 -18.32
CA ALA A 239 2.48 0.50 -17.23
C ALA A 239 3.45 1.59 -17.69
N ALA A 240 4.26 1.33 -18.74
CA ALA A 240 5.17 2.32 -19.29
C ALA A 240 4.43 3.54 -19.89
N LEU A 241 3.31 3.32 -20.60
CA LEU A 241 2.51 4.42 -21.16
C LEU A 241 1.85 5.26 -20.06
N ILE A 242 1.44 4.61 -18.96
CA ILE A 242 0.90 5.29 -17.78
C ILE A 242 2.01 6.07 -17.06
N ALA A 243 3.17 5.45 -16.83
CA ALA A 243 4.30 6.08 -16.15
C ALA A 243 4.87 7.29 -16.93
N CYS A 244 4.75 7.28 -18.25
CA CYS A 244 5.07 8.44 -19.09
C CYS A 244 3.97 9.52 -19.09
N GLY A 245 2.84 9.31 -18.41
CA GLY A 245 1.71 10.22 -18.39
C GLY A 245 0.93 10.29 -19.72
N ILE A 246 1.15 9.35 -20.64
CA ILE A 246 0.42 9.29 -21.92
C ILE A 246 -1.03 8.89 -21.70
N ILE A 247 -1.24 7.88 -20.86
CA ILE A 247 -2.55 7.39 -20.45
C ILE A 247 -2.74 7.71 -18.95
N PRO A 248 -3.87 8.31 -18.55
CA PRO A 248 -4.14 8.57 -17.13
C PRO A 248 -4.34 7.27 -16.35
N VAL A 249 -4.09 7.30 -15.04
CA VAL A 249 -4.14 6.10 -14.18
C VAL A 249 -5.56 5.60 -13.96
N LYS A 250 -6.51 6.49 -13.70
CA LYS A 250 -7.88 6.16 -13.27
C LYS A 250 -8.98 6.90 -13.99
N GLU A 251 -8.66 7.98 -14.69
CA GLU A 251 -9.64 8.81 -15.38
C GLU A 251 -10.10 8.14 -16.68
N GLU A 252 -11.37 8.29 -17.03
CA GLU A 252 -11.84 7.88 -18.35
C GLU A 252 -11.11 8.70 -19.42
N ALA A 253 -10.58 8.01 -20.42
CA ALA A 253 -9.82 8.64 -21.49
C ALA A 253 -10.13 7.99 -22.84
N ASP A 254 -10.22 8.82 -23.85
CA ASP A 254 -10.32 8.38 -25.25
C ASP A 254 -8.91 8.22 -25.82
N LEU A 255 -8.51 6.96 -26.07
CA LEU A 255 -7.23 6.62 -26.63
C LEU A 255 -6.99 7.28 -28.00
N GLN A 256 -8.02 7.28 -28.85
CA GLN A 256 -7.89 7.85 -30.19
C GLN A 256 -7.71 9.36 -30.17
N GLU A 257 -8.40 10.04 -29.25
CA GLU A 257 -8.21 11.50 -29.07
C GLU A 257 -6.79 11.82 -28.58
N ILE A 258 -6.26 11.04 -27.62
CA ILE A 258 -4.90 11.16 -27.14
C ILE A 258 -3.89 10.97 -28.28
N LEU A 259 -4.00 9.88 -29.02
CA LEU A 259 -3.10 9.54 -30.12
C LEU A 259 -3.18 10.55 -31.28
N LYS A 260 -4.38 11.02 -31.62
CA LYS A 260 -4.59 12.08 -32.60
C LYS A 260 -3.89 13.38 -32.18
N ARG A 261 -4.00 13.78 -30.93
CA ARG A 261 -3.32 14.94 -30.36
C ARG A 261 -1.79 14.78 -30.42
N MET A 262 -1.28 13.57 -30.18
CA MET A 262 0.16 13.26 -30.23
C MET A 262 0.70 13.21 -31.66
N GLY A 263 -0.14 12.93 -32.66
CA GLY A 263 0.22 12.91 -34.09
C GLY A 263 0.45 11.50 -34.65
N GLY A 264 -0.11 10.45 -34.05
CA GLY A 264 -0.07 9.07 -34.54
C GLY A 264 -0.24 8.03 -33.46
N GLY A 265 -0.37 6.77 -33.86
CA GLY A 265 -0.34 5.64 -32.93
C GLY A 265 1.06 5.26 -32.47
N ILE A 266 1.15 4.30 -31.59
CA ILE A 266 2.39 3.90 -30.93
C ILE A 266 2.59 2.38 -31.08
N TYR A 267 3.71 1.98 -31.66
CA TYR A 267 4.23 0.62 -31.55
C TYR A 267 5.32 0.61 -30.50
N LEU A 268 5.20 -0.27 -29.51
CA LEU A 268 6.17 -0.46 -28.42
C LEU A 268 6.61 -1.92 -28.37
N SER A 269 7.86 -2.15 -28.66
CA SER A 269 8.46 -3.50 -28.64
C SER A 269 9.56 -3.59 -27.61
N THR A 270 9.62 -4.72 -26.92
CA THR A 270 10.68 -5.06 -25.99
C THR A 270 11.36 -6.36 -26.36
N GLN A 271 12.66 -6.46 -26.08
CA GLN A 271 13.46 -7.66 -26.22
C GLN A 271 14.50 -7.73 -25.12
N VAL A 272 14.63 -8.92 -24.49
CA VAL A 272 15.64 -9.17 -23.45
C VAL A 272 16.52 -10.34 -23.87
N TYR A 273 17.84 -10.09 -23.95
CA TYR A 273 18.82 -11.09 -24.38
C TYR A 273 19.53 -11.72 -23.20
N GLY A 274 19.53 -13.06 -23.13
CA GLY A 274 20.39 -13.84 -22.24
C GLY A 274 20.04 -13.80 -20.75
N VAL A 275 18.92 -13.21 -20.39
CA VAL A 275 18.31 -13.24 -19.04
C VAL A 275 16.82 -13.50 -19.16
N PRO A 276 16.18 -14.16 -18.19
CA PRO A 276 14.72 -14.27 -18.16
C PRO A 276 14.09 -12.89 -18.01
N LYS A 277 12.92 -12.76 -18.60
CA LYS A 277 12.10 -11.56 -18.49
C LYS A 277 11.25 -11.61 -17.24
#